data_ca3eb993f01dd79c6a96fa73b7e14ba8
#
_entry.id   ca3eb993f01dd79c6a96fa73b7e14ba8
#
_cell.length_a   1.000
_cell.length_b   1.000
_cell.length_c   1.000
_cell.angle_alpha   90.00
_cell.angle_beta   90.00
_cell.angle_gamma   90.00
#
_symmetry.space_group_name_H-M   'P 1'
#
loop_
_entity.id
_entity.type
_entity.pdbx_description
1 polymer ?
#
loop_
_entity_poly.entity_id
_entity_poly.type
_entity_poly.pdbx_seq_one_letter_code
_entity_poly.pdbx_strand_id
1 'polypeptide(L)'
;MIKKILLPASLCLLLAGCTQQKTPDQIRQETAEATAKLKTNAKAVVQGVREGLKAGQLEDINSASKDDLLKLPGLTDAQADRIIAGRPYTSTRDLVSRRIVSEAEYNQIMGNIEVKK
;
A
#
# COMPACT_ATOMS: atom_id res chain seq x y z
N MET A 1 65.87 -52.54 -10.77
CA MET A 1 65.09 -52.34 -9.52
C MET A 1 63.87 -51.49 -9.77
N ILE A 2 62.74 -52.15 -9.97
CA ILE A 2 61.49 -51.47 -10.35
C ILE A 2 60.72 -51.20 -9.09
N LYS A 3 60.71 -50.00 -8.62
CA LYS A 3 59.80 -49.59 -7.54
C LYS A 3 58.39 -49.49 -8.07
N LYS A 4 57.56 -50.47 -7.69
CA LYS A 4 56.11 -50.44 -7.88
C LYS A 4 55.55 -49.30 -7.06
N ILE A 5 55.15 -48.25 -7.73
CA ILE A 5 54.33 -47.19 -7.12
C ILE A 5 52.89 -47.70 -7.15
N LEU A 6 52.44 -48.17 -6.00
CA LEU A 6 51.02 -48.42 -5.72
C LEU A 6 50.34 -47.08 -5.56
N LEU A 7 49.61 -46.65 -6.57
CA LEU A 7 48.64 -45.58 -6.40
C LEU A 7 47.45 -46.14 -5.60
N PRO A 8 47.07 -45.51 -4.51
CA PRO A 8 45.81 -45.84 -3.87
C PRO A 8 44.66 -45.32 -4.68
N ALA A 9 43.85 -46.22 -5.21
CA ALA A 9 42.56 -45.96 -5.80
C ALA A 9 41.56 -45.59 -4.68
N SER A 10 41.68 -44.39 -4.14
CA SER A 10 40.80 -43.90 -3.07
C SER A 10 40.44 -42.41 -3.25
N LEU A 11 40.19 -41.98 -4.48
CA LEU A 11 39.75 -40.61 -4.70
C LEU A 11 38.54 -40.52 -5.63
N CYS A 12 37.59 -41.43 -5.48
CA CYS A 12 36.32 -41.42 -6.21
C CYS A 12 35.08 -41.47 -5.30
N LEU A 13 35.15 -40.91 -4.08
CA LEU A 13 33.99 -40.99 -3.17
C LEU A 13 33.63 -39.66 -2.51
N LEU A 14 33.75 -38.55 -3.21
CA LEU A 14 33.28 -37.25 -2.68
C LEU A 14 32.48 -36.44 -3.69
N LEU A 15 31.76 -37.08 -4.59
CA LEU A 15 30.72 -36.43 -5.38
C LEU A 15 29.36 -37.11 -5.14
N ALA A 16 29.06 -37.49 -3.90
CA ALA A 16 27.70 -37.61 -3.46
C ALA A 16 27.18 -36.18 -3.26
N GLY A 17 26.99 -35.47 -4.37
CA GLY A 17 26.16 -34.28 -4.37
C GLY A 17 24.82 -34.68 -3.79
N CYS A 18 24.48 -34.15 -2.60
CA CYS A 18 23.14 -34.20 -2.09
C CYS A 18 22.22 -33.47 -3.07
N THR A 19 21.75 -34.16 -4.08
CA THR A 19 20.50 -33.81 -4.74
C THR A 19 19.43 -34.10 -3.69
N GLN A 20 19.12 -33.12 -2.86
CA GLN A 20 17.90 -33.13 -2.06
C GLN A 20 16.75 -33.20 -3.06
N GLN A 21 16.31 -34.40 -3.36
CA GLN A 21 15.05 -34.63 -4.06
C GLN A 21 13.95 -34.15 -3.10
N LYS A 22 13.49 -32.93 -3.33
CA LYS A 22 12.30 -32.40 -2.64
C LYS A 22 11.14 -33.32 -2.97
N THR A 23 10.50 -33.84 -1.95
CA THR A 23 9.34 -34.72 -2.13
C THR A 23 8.19 -33.93 -2.76
N PRO A 24 7.29 -34.58 -3.53
CA PRO A 24 6.15 -33.90 -4.14
C PRO A 24 5.30 -33.10 -3.16
N ASP A 25 5.25 -33.52 -1.90
CA ASP A 25 4.49 -32.84 -0.84
C ASP A 25 5.18 -31.55 -0.39
N GLN A 26 6.51 -31.51 -0.35
CA GLN A 26 7.26 -30.28 -0.05
C GLN A 26 7.08 -29.23 -1.15
N ILE A 27 7.08 -29.64 -2.41
CA ILE A 27 6.82 -28.74 -3.53
C ILE A 27 5.40 -28.16 -3.46
N ARG A 28 4.42 -28.96 -3.07
CA ARG A 28 3.03 -28.51 -2.91
C ARG A 28 2.89 -27.48 -1.78
N GLN A 29 3.56 -27.69 -0.67
CA GLN A 29 3.54 -26.75 0.47
C GLN A 29 4.22 -25.42 0.12
N GLU A 30 5.40 -25.44 -0.48
CA GLU A 30 6.11 -24.24 -0.93
C GLU A 30 5.28 -23.44 -1.95
N THR A 31 4.60 -24.13 -2.87
CA THR A 31 3.74 -23.49 -3.88
C THR A 31 2.49 -22.85 -3.25
N ALA A 32 1.89 -23.51 -2.27
CA ALA A 32 0.72 -23.00 -1.57
C ALA A 32 1.07 -21.76 -0.73
N GLU A 33 2.20 -21.77 -0.03
CA GLU A 33 2.69 -20.62 0.74
C GLU A 33 3.09 -19.44 -0.16
N ALA A 34 3.76 -19.71 -1.27
CA ALA A 34 4.10 -18.67 -2.25
C ALA A 34 2.83 -18.02 -2.84
N THR A 35 1.81 -18.82 -3.16
CA THR A 35 0.54 -18.32 -3.68
C THR A 35 -0.22 -17.48 -2.63
N ALA A 36 -0.19 -17.90 -1.37
CA ALA A 36 -0.82 -17.16 -0.27
C ALA A 36 -0.11 -15.80 -0.05
N LYS A 37 1.21 -15.77 -0.06
CA LYS A 37 2.02 -14.55 0.04
C LYS A 37 1.79 -13.60 -1.15
N LEU A 38 1.68 -14.14 -2.36
CA LEU A 38 1.36 -13.34 -3.56
C LEU A 38 -0.02 -12.68 -3.46
N LYS A 39 -1.03 -13.39 -2.97
CA LYS A 39 -2.38 -12.82 -2.76
C LYS A 39 -2.37 -11.70 -1.73
N THR A 40 -1.62 -11.85 -0.65
CA THR A 40 -1.52 -10.83 0.41
C THR A 40 -0.78 -9.59 -0.08
N ASN A 41 0.32 -9.79 -0.80
CA ASN A 41 1.10 -8.70 -1.37
C ASN A 41 0.33 -7.97 -2.48
N ALA A 42 -0.43 -8.67 -3.33
CA ALA A 42 -1.26 -8.05 -4.34
C ALA A 42 -2.34 -7.14 -3.73
N LYS A 43 -2.97 -7.55 -2.62
CA LYS A 43 -3.91 -6.69 -1.89
C LYS A 43 -3.23 -5.45 -1.33
N ALA A 44 -2.06 -5.58 -0.71
CA ALA A 44 -1.31 -4.46 -0.15
C ALA A 44 -0.87 -3.47 -1.25
N VAL A 45 -0.40 -3.97 -2.39
CA VAL A 45 -0.03 -3.14 -3.55
C VAL A 45 -1.24 -2.40 -4.12
N VAL A 46 -2.37 -3.07 -4.29
CA VAL A 46 -3.61 -2.45 -4.79
C VAL A 46 -4.13 -1.38 -3.83
N GLN A 47 -4.05 -1.60 -2.52
CA GLN A 47 -4.39 -0.59 -1.53
C GLN A 47 -3.43 0.59 -1.57
N GLY A 48 -2.12 0.36 -1.58
CA GLY A 48 -1.10 1.42 -1.68
C GLY A 48 -1.23 2.24 -2.96
N VAL A 49 -1.54 1.62 -4.09
CA VAL A 49 -1.80 2.32 -5.36
C VAL A 49 -3.10 3.14 -5.28
N ARG A 50 -4.17 2.61 -4.69
CA ARG A 50 -5.42 3.35 -4.48
C ARG A 50 -5.23 4.57 -3.58
N GLU A 51 -4.48 4.42 -2.50
CA GLU A 51 -4.16 5.53 -1.58
C GLU A 51 -3.24 6.55 -2.25
N GLY A 52 -2.24 6.10 -3.03
CA GLY A 52 -1.36 6.96 -3.81
C GLY A 52 -2.08 7.72 -4.93
N LEU A 53 -3.06 7.09 -5.60
CA LEU A 53 -3.89 7.76 -6.60
C LEU A 53 -4.87 8.76 -5.98
N LYS A 54 -5.38 8.48 -4.76
CA LYS A 54 -6.21 9.43 -4.01
C LYS A 54 -5.42 10.63 -3.47
N ALA A 55 -4.15 10.46 -3.12
CA ALA A 55 -3.30 11.55 -2.64
C ALA A 55 -3.07 12.67 -3.67
N GLY A 56 -3.35 12.41 -4.96
CA GLY A 56 -3.30 13.42 -6.01
C GLY A 56 -4.67 13.90 -6.50
N GLN A 57 -5.77 13.37 -5.93
CA GLN A 57 -7.13 13.80 -6.28
C GLN A 57 -7.61 14.82 -5.27
N LEU A 58 -8.13 15.93 -5.80
CA LEU A 58 -8.83 16.91 -5.00
C LEU A 58 -10.12 16.29 -4.45
N GLU A 59 -10.37 16.48 -3.16
CA GLU A 59 -11.59 16.00 -2.53
C GLU A 59 -12.75 16.96 -2.82
N ASP A 60 -13.80 16.44 -3.44
CA ASP A 60 -15.02 17.22 -3.67
C ASP A 60 -15.80 17.38 -2.38
N ILE A 61 -15.83 18.60 -1.85
CA ILE A 61 -16.48 18.92 -0.56
C ILE A 61 -17.98 18.66 -0.57
N ASN A 62 -18.62 18.52 -1.74
CA ASN A 62 -20.05 18.20 -1.85
C ASN A 62 -20.34 16.69 -1.73
N SER A 63 -19.36 15.82 -2.05
CA SER A 63 -19.55 14.37 -2.09
C SER A 63 -18.60 13.59 -1.16
N ALA A 64 -17.52 14.20 -0.67
CA ALA A 64 -16.52 13.57 0.17
C ALA A 64 -17.16 12.95 1.43
N SER A 65 -16.68 11.76 1.81
CA SER A 65 -17.08 11.14 3.08
C SER A 65 -16.43 11.89 4.27
N LYS A 66 -16.95 11.69 5.47
CA LYS A 66 -16.36 12.25 6.68
C LYS A 66 -14.90 11.80 6.85
N ASP A 67 -14.63 10.53 6.60
CA ASP A 67 -13.28 9.96 6.70
C ASP A 67 -12.30 10.57 5.69
N ASP A 68 -12.77 10.90 4.48
CA ASP A 68 -11.94 11.56 3.48
C ASP A 68 -11.67 13.02 3.87
N LEU A 69 -12.66 13.71 4.41
CA LEU A 69 -12.48 15.06 4.95
C LEU A 69 -11.48 15.10 6.12
N LEU A 70 -11.49 14.11 6.99
CA LEU A 70 -10.55 14.01 8.13
C LEU A 70 -9.10 13.73 7.71
N LYS A 71 -8.85 13.31 6.48
CA LYS A 71 -7.50 13.20 5.91
C LYS A 71 -6.89 14.54 5.55
N LEU A 72 -7.71 15.58 5.44
CA LEU A 72 -7.24 16.93 5.15
C LEU A 72 -6.47 17.51 6.35
N PRO A 73 -5.31 18.16 6.10
CA PRO A 73 -4.49 18.69 7.19
C PRO A 73 -5.23 19.78 7.97
N GLY A 74 -5.25 19.64 9.29
CA GLY A 74 -5.82 20.65 10.18
C GLY A 74 -7.35 20.64 10.31
N LEU A 75 -8.05 19.72 9.65
CA LEU A 75 -9.51 19.61 9.76
C LEU A 75 -9.89 18.77 10.99
N THR A 76 -10.81 19.30 11.81
CA THR A 76 -11.35 18.60 12.97
C THR A 76 -12.62 17.83 12.65
N ASP A 77 -12.95 16.85 13.49
CA ASP A 77 -14.17 16.04 13.38
C ASP A 77 -15.45 16.92 13.33
N ALA A 78 -15.53 17.93 14.21
CA ALA A 78 -16.65 18.87 14.23
C ALA A 78 -16.74 19.73 12.96
N GLN A 79 -15.61 20.09 12.36
CA GLN A 79 -15.58 20.82 11.09
C GLN A 79 -16.01 19.95 9.93
N ALA A 80 -15.60 18.68 9.89
CA ALA A 80 -16.05 17.71 8.90
C ALA A 80 -17.57 17.53 8.95
N ASP A 81 -18.16 17.41 10.13
CA ASP A 81 -19.62 17.33 10.30
C ASP A 81 -20.32 18.61 9.80
N ARG A 82 -19.76 19.79 10.06
CA ARG A 82 -20.30 21.06 9.56
C ARG A 82 -20.21 21.19 8.05
N ILE A 83 -19.14 20.69 7.44
CA ILE A 83 -19.00 20.64 5.98
C ILE A 83 -20.10 19.78 5.37
N ILE A 84 -20.35 18.60 5.92
CA ILE A 84 -21.39 17.70 5.44
C ILE A 84 -22.78 18.32 5.61
N ALA A 85 -23.06 18.90 6.77
CA ALA A 85 -24.33 19.54 7.07
C ALA A 85 -24.61 20.80 6.23
N GLY A 86 -23.56 21.51 5.80
CA GLY A 86 -23.67 22.74 5.03
C GLY A 86 -23.78 22.58 3.51
N ARG A 87 -23.78 21.35 2.99
CA ARG A 87 -23.91 21.08 1.55
C ARG A 87 -25.27 21.52 1.00
N PRO A 88 -25.34 21.95 -0.28
CA PRO A 88 -24.27 22.05 -1.27
C PRO A 88 -23.46 23.35 -1.20
N TYR A 89 -22.21 23.29 -1.68
CA TYR A 89 -21.30 24.42 -1.84
C TYR A 89 -21.16 24.76 -3.32
N THR A 90 -21.06 26.05 -3.63
CA THR A 90 -20.80 26.56 -4.99
C THR A 90 -19.31 26.85 -5.20
N SER A 91 -18.59 27.10 -4.12
CA SER A 91 -17.15 27.36 -4.09
C SER A 91 -16.53 26.78 -2.83
N THR A 92 -15.26 26.37 -2.92
CA THR A 92 -14.49 25.97 -1.73
C THR A 92 -14.37 27.10 -0.71
N ARG A 93 -14.40 28.36 -1.15
CA ARG A 93 -14.35 29.54 -0.31
C ARG A 93 -15.60 29.73 0.56
N ASP A 94 -16.69 29.04 0.24
CA ASP A 94 -17.89 29.02 1.07
C ASP A 94 -17.63 28.47 2.47
N LEU A 95 -16.60 27.61 2.63
CA LEU A 95 -16.17 27.10 3.92
C LEU A 95 -15.71 28.20 4.87
N VAL A 96 -15.03 29.21 4.35
CA VAL A 96 -14.61 30.39 5.11
C VAL A 96 -15.77 31.36 5.32
N SER A 97 -16.53 31.65 4.25
CA SER A 97 -17.68 32.59 4.32
C SER A 97 -18.73 32.15 5.31
N ARG A 98 -18.95 30.83 5.45
CA ARG A 98 -19.88 30.24 6.42
C ARG A 98 -19.23 29.97 7.79
N ARG A 99 -17.97 30.37 7.98
CA ARG A 99 -17.20 30.19 9.22
C ARG A 99 -17.10 28.74 9.69
N ILE A 100 -17.04 27.80 8.74
CA ILE A 100 -16.83 26.38 9.02
C ILE A 100 -15.36 26.15 9.35
N VAL A 101 -14.47 26.78 8.57
CA VAL A 101 -13.02 26.79 8.77
C VAL A 101 -12.51 28.23 8.81
N SER A 102 -11.41 28.47 9.47
CA SER A 102 -10.70 29.74 9.45
C SER A 102 -9.95 29.95 8.13
N GLU A 103 -9.56 31.16 7.82
CA GLU A 103 -8.74 31.50 6.64
C GLU A 103 -7.40 30.73 6.66
N ALA A 104 -6.78 30.57 7.83
CA ALA A 104 -5.53 29.83 7.99
C ALA A 104 -5.70 28.35 7.69
N GLU A 105 -6.74 27.71 8.18
CA GLU A 105 -7.08 26.31 7.90
C GLU A 105 -7.44 26.11 6.42
N TYR A 106 -8.20 27.03 5.84
CA TYR A 106 -8.55 27.02 4.42
C TYR A 106 -7.31 27.03 3.53
N ASN A 107 -6.33 27.88 3.85
CA ASN A 107 -5.08 27.96 3.08
C ASN A 107 -4.28 26.65 3.12
N GLN A 108 -4.43 25.83 4.17
CA GLN A 108 -3.79 24.52 4.26
C GLN A 108 -4.48 23.46 3.39
N ILE A 109 -5.80 23.56 3.24
CA ILE A 109 -6.60 22.52 2.55
C ILE A 109 -6.99 22.91 1.13
N MET A 110 -6.94 24.19 0.74
CA MET A 110 -7.44 24.66 -0.55
C MET A 110 -6.82 23.97 -1.76
N GLY A 111 -5.59 23.49 -1.64
CA GLY A 111 -4.90 22.72 -2.68
C GLY A 111 -5.35 21.25 -2.78
N ASN A 112 -6.15 20.77 -1.82
CA ASN A 112 -6.59 19.39 -1.72
C ASN A 112 -8.12 19.22 -1.87
N ILE A 113 -8.85 20.31 -2.06
CA ILE A 113 -10.31 20.33 -2.16
C ILE A 113 -10.80 20.98 -3.45
N GLU A 114 -11.95 20.53 -3.92
CA GLU A 114 -12.64 21.11 -5.07
C GLU A 114 -14.16 21.11 -4.88
N VAL A 115 -14.85 21.79 -5.76
CA VAL A 115 -16.32 21.71 -5.92
C VAL A 115 -16.61 21.25 -7.33
N LYS A 116 -17.13 20.05 -7.46
CA LYS A 116 -17.65 19.52 -8.73
C LYS A 116 -19.09 20.02 -8.93
N LYS A 117 -19.33 20.54 -10.12
CA LYS A 117 -20.67 20.99 -10.54
C LYS A 117 -21.42 19.84 -11.21
#